data_5e730d3312f1cc3acf0563d967085ce0
#
_entry.id   5e730d3312f1cc3acf0563d967085ce0
#
_cell.length_a   1.000
_cell.length_b   1.000
_cell.length_c   1.000
_cell.angle_alpha   90.00
_cell.angle_beta   90.00
_cell.angle_gamma   90.00
#
_symmetry.space_group_name_H-M   'P 1'
#
loop_
_entity.id
_entity.type
_entity.pdbx_description
1 polymer ?
#
loop_
_entity_poly.entity_id
_entity_poly.type
_entity_poly.pdbx_seq_one_letter_code
_entity_poly.pdbx_strand_id
1 'polypeptide(L)'
;MEEIQEKLNKSENVTTDNEALTQIAKVMDAVKKWLSEEGYKCNVDEDGDFTFKYQGKHVYFIKDNDDPIYYRAIMPSIYDIETIEDYPRIIDICNGMNSRRKGLKAYVLQNSVWLTVELFLDPDNCYITTYLERCLDILLESYYEIAREILSKDKEPEKKIEI
;
A
#
# COMPACT_ATOMS: atom_id res chain seq x y z
N MET A 1 7.42 -36.39 29.22
CA MET A 1 6.85 -36.31 27.86
C MET A 1 6.47 -34.89 27.49
N GLU A 2 5.87 -34.11 28.36
CA GLU A 2 5.51 -32.67 28.13
C GLU A 2 6.72 -31.78 27.85
N GLU A 3 7.83 -31.93 28.57
CA GLU A 3 9.06 -31.12 28.36
C GLU A 3 9.73 -31.36 26.99
N ILE A 4 9.59 -32.57 26.43
CA ILE A 4 10.12 -32.89 25.08
C ILE A 4 9.23 -32.29 24.01
N GLN A 5 7.90 -32.29 24.23
CA GLN A 5 6.94 -31.69 23.33
C GLN A 5 7.07 -30.15 23.29
N GLU A 6 7.33 -29.54 24.45
CA GLU A 6 7.56 -28.08 24.55
C GLU A 6 8.85 -27.63 23.87
N LYS A 7 9.93 -28.45 23.95
CA LYS A 7 11.19 -28.21 23.24
C LYS A 7 11.09 -28.42 21.73
N LEU A 8 10.31 -29.40 21.28
CA LEU A 8 10.02 -29.63 19.87
C LEU A 8 9.20 -28.48 19.28
N ASN A 9 8.13 -28.05 19.93
CA ASN A 9 7.31 -26.92 19.50
C ASN A 9 8.11 -25.59 19.45
N LYS A 10 9.05 -25.41 20.40
CA LYS A 10 9.94 -24.23 20.41
C LYS A 10 10.95 -24.24 19.29
N SER A 11 11.49 -25.43 18.92
CA SER A 11 12.43 -25.57 17.81
C SER A 11 11.73 -25.43 16.44
N GLU A 12 10.50 -25.92 16.30
CA GLU A 12 9.71 -25.74 15.08
C GLU A 12 9.30 -24.28 14.84
N ASN A 13 8.90 -23.54 15.90
CA ASN A 13 8.58 -22.12 15.79
C ASN A 13 9.81 -21.28 15.39
N VAL A 14 10.97 -21.54 15.96
CA VAL A 14 12.21 -20.80 15.61
C VAL A 14 12.65 -21.05 14.17
N THR A 15 12.43 -22.27 13.64
CA THR A 15 12.75 -22.60 12.23
C THR A 15 11.78 -21.88 11.28
N THR A 16 10.50 -21.85 11.59
CA THR A 16 9.45 -21.20 10.79
C THR A 16 9.66 -19.67 10.73
N ASP A 17 10.00 -19.05 11.86
CA ASP A 17 10.29 -17.63 11.94
C ASP A 17 11.53 -17.24 11.09
N ASN A 18 12.56 -18.06 11.10
CA ASN A 18 13.75 -17.84 10.29
C ASN A 18 13.49 -17.99 8.78
N GLU A 19 12.63 -18.91 8.38
CA GLU A 19 12.22 -19.09 6.99
C GLU A 19 11.40 -17.88 6.51
N ALA A 20 10.45 -17.41 7.29
CA ALA A 20 9.64 -16.23 6.99
C ALA A 20 10.50 -14.98 6.81
N LEU A 21 11.43 -14.71 7.74
CA LEU A 21 12.38 -13.59 7.64
C LEU A 21 13.27 -13.68 6.40
N THR A 22 13.69 -14.88 6.02
CA THR A 22 14.47 -15.11 4.80
C THR A 22 13.67 -14.81 3.54
N GLN A 23 12.39 -15.19 3.51
CA GLN A 23 11.49 -14.90 2.39
C GLN A 23 11.24 -13.39 2.25
N ILE A 24 10.94 -12.71 3.35
CA ILE A 24 10.80 -11.25 3.39
C ILE A 24 12.06 -10.57 2.86
N ALA A 25 13.24 -10.96 3.33
CA ALA A 25 14.50 -10.39 2.89
C ALA A 25 14.71 -10.51 1.38
N LYS A 26 14.41 -11.65 0.78
CA LYS A 26 14.51 -11.86 -0.68
C LYS A 26 13.62 -10.90 -1.48
N VAL A 27 12.36 -10.72 -1.05
CA VAL A 27 11.42 -9.79 -1.71
C VAL A 27 11.91 -8.35 -1.56
N MET A 28 12.28 -7.94 -0.33
CA MET A 28 12.75 -6.58 -0.06
C MET A 28 14.02 -6.26 -0.85
N ASP A 29 14.97 -7.20 -0.95
CA ASP A 29 16.18 -7.05 -1.76
C ASP A 29 15.87 -6.90 -3.25
N ALA A 30 14.93 -7.68 -3.79
CA ALA A 30 14.50 -7.58 -5.17
C ALA A 30 13.86 -6.21 -5.46
N VAL A 31 12.99 -5.73 -4.57
CA VAL A 31 12.36 -4.41 -4.67
C VAL A 31 13.40 -3.29 -4.58
N LYS A 32 14.31 -3.36 -3.62
CA LYS A 32 15.38 -2.37 -3.44
C LYS A 32 16.30 -2.30 -4.66
N LYS A 33 16.67 -3.44 -5.20
CA LYS A 33 17.48 -3.53 -6.42
C LYS A 33 16.77 -2.86 -7.59
N TRP A 34 15.50 -3.18 -7.82
CA TRP A 34 14.72 -2.58 -8.90
C TRP A 34 14.58 -1.07 -8.73
N LEU A 35 14.26 -0.57 -7.53
CA LEU A 35 14.21 0.86 -7.26
C LEU A 35 15.52 1.58 -7.62
N SER A 36 16.66 0.94 -7.30
CA SER A 36 17.98 1.47 -7.62
C SER A 36 18.26 1.48 -9.13
N GLU A 37 17.90 0.41 -9.83
CA GLU A 37 18.08 0.27 -11.29
C GLU A 37 17.22 1.27 -12.06
N GLU A 38 16.00 1.56 -11.60
CA GLU A 38 15.10 2.58 -12.14
C GLU A 38 15.47 4.02 -11.70
N GLY A 39 16.50 4.17 -10.88
CA GLY A 39 17.00 5.48 -10.43
C GLY A 39 16.19 6.13 -9.31
N TYR A 40 15.32 5.38 -8.62
CA TYR A 40 14.60 5.86 -7.46
C TYR A 40 15.49 5.87 -6.21
N LYS A 41 15.51 7.01 -5.51
CA LYS A 41 16.16 7.08 -4.19
C LYS A 41 15.23 6.46 -3.15
N CYS A 42 15.68 5.37 -2.56
CA CYS A 42 14.99 4.64 -1.51
C CYS A 42 15.61 4.93 -0.15
N ASN A 43 14.81 5.35 0.82
CA ASN A 43 15.17 5.38 2.23
C ASN A 43 14.59 4.15 2.90
N VAL A 44 15.35 3.58 3.85
CA VAL A 44 14.95 2.43 4.65
C VAL A 44 14.79 2.93 6.08
N ASP A 45 13.65 2.67 6.71
CA ASP A 45 13.42 3.05 8.10
C ASP A 45 13.94 1.99 9.09
N GLU A 46 13.67 2.21 10.39
CA GLU A 46 14.12 1.32 11.48
C GLU A 46 13.46 -0.06 11.41
N ASP A 47 12.25 -0.13 10.86
CA ASP A 47 11.49 -1.39 10.67
C ASP A 47 11.91 -2.11 9.39
N GLY A 48 12.73 -1.49 8.55
CA GLY A 48 13.19 -2.01 7.27
C GLY A 48 12.19 -1.81 6.14
N ASP A 49 11.18 -0.95 6.32
CA ASP A 49 10.26 -0.55 5.28
C ASP A 49 10.87 0.51 4.37
N PHE A 50 10.36 0.64 3.15
CA PHE A 50 10.93 1.55 2.15
C PHE A 50 10.07 2.79 1.97
N THR A 51 10.75 3.94 1.85
CA THR A 51 10.14 5.21 1.43
C THR A 51 10.87 5.75 0.21
N PHE A 52 10.13 6.08 -0.84
CA PHE A 52 10.67 6.64 -2.08
C PHE A 52 9.67 7.58 -2.74
N LYS A 53 10.11 8.25 -3.82
CA LYS A 53 9.21 9.08 -4.64
C LYS A 53 8.98 8.40 -5.98
N TYR A 54 7.71 8.12 -6.28
CA TYR A 54 7.27 7.67 -7.59
C TYR A 54 6.55 8.80 -8.32
N GLN A 55 7.10 9.24 -9.46
CA GLN A 55 6.59 10.39 -10.22
C GLN A 55 6.28 11.63 -9.35
N GLY A 56 7.20 11.92 -8.41
CA GLY A 56 7.10 13.03 -7.47
C GLY A 56 6.17 12.81 -6.26
N LYS A 57 5.48 11.69 -6.16
CA LYS A 57 4.60 11.33 -5.03
C LYS A 57 5.34 10.44 -4.05
N HIS A 58 5.13 10.69 -2.75
CA HIS A 58 5.67 9.83 -1.70
C HIS A 58 4.97 8.48 -1.70
N VAL A 59 5.75 7.42 -1.67
CA VAL A 59 5.27 6.04 -1.56
C VAL A 59 6.01 5.34 -0.43
N TYR A 60 5.24 4.63 0.40
CA TYR A 60 5.75 3.67 1.36
C TYR A 60 5.53 2.27 0.79
N PHE A 61 6.56 1.43 0.86
CA PHE A 61 6.45 0.01 0.58
C PHE A 61 6.73 -0.74 1.89
N ILE A 62 5.68 -1.35 2.42
CA ILE A 62 5.64 -1.91 3.77
C ILE A 62 5.49 -3.43 3.68
N LYS A 63 6.36 -4.14 4.40
CA LYS A 63 6.25 -5.58 4.64
C LYS A 63 5.36 -5.87 5.84
N ASP A 64 4.89 -7.09 5.95
CA ASP A 64 4.28 -7.63 7.15
C ASP A 64 5.23 -8.70 7.74
N ASN A 65 5.59 -8.56 9.03
CA ASN A 65 6.52 -9.49 9.66
C ASN A 65 5.85 -10.82 10.04
N ASP A 66 4.51 -10.84 10.12
CA ASP A 66 3.72 -12.03 10.46
C ASP A 66 3.19 -12.76 9.21
N ASP A 67 3.23 -12.10 8.04
CA ASP A 67 2.83 -12.67 6.75
C ASP A 67 3.90 -12.41 5.67
N PRO A 68 4.82 -13.35 5.42
CA PRO A 68 5.98 -13.15 4.56
C PRO A 68 5.68 -12.93 3.08
N ILE A 69 4.44 -13.13 2.65
CA ILE A 69 4.01 -12.88 1.27
C ILE A 69 3.17 -11.61 1.12
N TYR A 70 2.78 -10.95 2.22
CA TYR A 70 1.93 -9.78 2.21
C TYR A 70 2.73 -8.47 2.28
N TYR A 71 2.46 -7.58 1.33
CA TYR A 71 3.10 -6.27 1.20
C TYR A 71 2.07 -5.20 0.86
N ARG A 72 2.39 -3.95 1.17
CA ARG A 72 1.55 -2.80 0.83
C ARG A 72 2.38 -1.71 0.18
N ALA A 73 1.90 -1.19 -0.94
CA ALA A 73 2.34 0.09 -1.49
C ALA A 73 1.32 1.16 -1.12
N ILE A 74 1.75 2.25 -0.48
CA ILE A 74 0.87 3.26 0.12
C ILE A 74 1.28 4.64 -0.36
N MET A 75 0.32 5.44 -0.85
CA MET A 75 0.44 6.89 -0.99
C MET A 75 -0.32 7.56 0.15
N PRO A 76 0.38 8.11 1.16
CA PRO A 76 -0.27 8.72 2.32
C PRO A 76 -0.71 10.15 2.01
N SER A 77 -1.76 10.60 2.70
CA SER A 77 -2.19 12.01 2.78
C SER A 77 -2.23 12.71 1.42
N ILE A 78 -2.87 12.06 0.43
CA ILE A 78 -2.94 12.61 -0.94
C ILE A 78 -3.86 13.83 -1.05
N TYR A 79 -4.75 14.01 -0.07
CA TYR A 79 -5.65 15.16 0.06
C TYR A 79 -6.07 15.32 1.52
N ASP A 80 -5.95 16.54 2.05
CA ASP A 80 -6.38 16.86 3.41
C ASP A 80 -7.81 17.43 3.40
N ILE A 81 -8.68 16.90 4.26
CA ILE A 81 -10.06 17.34 4.41
C ILE A 81 -10.09 18.49 5.41
N GLU A 82 -10.32 19.70 4.91
CA GLU A 82 -10.25 20.92 5.71
C GLU A 82 -11.53 21.14 6.54
N THR A 83 -12.68 20.69 6.06
CA THR A 83 -13.97 20.94 6.71
C THR A 83 -14.73 19.64 6.94
N ILE A 84 -15.56 19.62 7.99
CA ILE A 84 -16.41 18.46 8.30
C ILE A 84 -17.53 18.27 7.27
N GLU A 85 -17.93 19.33 6.61
CA GLU A 85 -18.96 19.34 5.57
C GLU A 85 -18.50 18.60 4.31
N ASP A 86 -17.20 18.62 4.00
CA ASP A 86 -16.60 17.90 2.87
C ASP A 86 -16.46 16.40 3.12
N TYR A 87 -16.46 15.97 4.37
CA TYR A 87 -16.15 14.60 4.74
C TYR A 87 -17.04 13.55 4.05
N PRO A 88 -18.41 13.69 4.04
CA PRO A 88 -19.27 12.73 3.36
C PRO A 88 -18.98 12.64 1.86
N ARG A 89 -18.74 13.77 1.21
CA ARG A 89 -18.41 13.84 -0.21
C ARG A 89 -17.11 13.10 -0.52
N ILE A 90 -16.07 13.30 0.29
CA ILE A 90 -14.78 12.65 0.08
C ILE A 90 -14.90 11.14 0.30
N ILE A 91 -15.67 10.70 1.30
CA ILE A 91 -15.97 9.27 1.52
C ILE A 91 -16.68 8.66 0.30
N ASP A 92 -17.64 9.36 -0.30
CA ASP A 92 -18.35 8.88 -1.51
C ASP A 92 -17.38 8.75 -2.70
N ILE A 93 -16.46 9.70 -2.87
CA ILE A 93 -15.42 9.61 -3.90
C ILE A 93 -14.53 8.38 -3.66
N CYS A 94 -14.05 8.18 -2.42
CA CYS A 94 -13.24 7.01 -2.07
C CYS A 94 -13.99 5.69 -2.32
N ASN A 95 -15.26 5.62 -1.92
CA ASN A 95 -16.11 4.45 -2.16
C ASN A 95 -16.31 4.18 -3.65
N GLY A 96 -16.58 5.23 -4.43
CA GLY A 96 -16.64 5.14 -5.88
C GLY A 96 -15.34 4.62 -6.51
N MET A 97 -14.19 5.08 -6.05
CA MET A 97 -12.87 4.56 -6.50
C MET A 97 -12.72 3.09 -6.18
N ASN A 98 -13.04 2.67 -4.95
CA ASN A 98 -12.93 1.28 -4.52
C ASN A 98 -13.81 0.33 -5.36
N SER A 99 -14.98 0.81 -5.82
CA SER A 99 -15.91 0.00 -6.60
C SER A 99 -15.46 -0.23 -8.05
N ARG A 100 -14.68 0.68 -8.64
CA ARG A 100 -14.27 0.60 -10.05
C ARG A 100 -12.81 0.28 -10.29
N ARG A 101 -11.92 0.51 -9.31
CA ARG A 101 -10.49 0.21 -9.42
C ARG A 101 -10.14 -1.16 -8.84
N LYS A 102 -9.36 -1.93 -9.59
CA LYS A 102 -8.87 -3.24 -9.14
C LYS A 102 -7.71 -3.08 -8.16
N GLY A 103 -7.77 -3.80 -7.03
CA GLY A 103 -6.67 -3.90 -6.08
C GLY A 103 -6.39 -2.63 -5.27
N LEU A 104 -7.17 -1.56 -5.46
CA LEU A 104 -7.03 -0.28 -4.75
C LEU A 104 -7.88 -0.27 -3.49
N LYS A 105 -7.34 0.33 -2.43
CA LYS A 105 -8.06 0.82 -1.26
C LYS A 105 -7.87 2.33 -1.18
N ALA A 106 -8.95 3.10 -1.33
CA ALA A 106 -9.00 4.52 -1.07
C ALA A 106 -9.81 4.74 0.21
N TYR A 107 -9.26 5.43 1.19
CA TYR A 107 -9.89 5.61 2.50
C TYR A 107 -9.43 6.90 3.17
N VAL A 108 -10.19 7.35 4.17
CA VAL A 108 -9.84 8.50 4.98
C VAL A 108 -9.24 8.02 6.29
N LEU A 109 -8.06 8.55 6.61
CA LEU A 109 -7.35 8.32 7.87
C LEU A 109 -6.85 9.67 8.39
N GLN A 110 -7.15 10.02 9.65
CA GLN A 110 -6.72 11.27 10.30
C GLN A 110 -7.02 12.53 9.45
N ASN A 111 -8.24 12.62 8.90
CA ASN A 111 -8.72 13.70 8.03
C ASN A 111 -7.95 13.84 6.69
N SER A 112 -7.22 12.84 6.28
CA SER A 112 -6.55 12.81 4.96
C SER A 112 -6.99 11.59 4.16
N VAL A 113 -7.02 11.72 2.84
CA VAL A 113 -7.24 10.59 1.92
C VAL A 113 -5.94 9.84 1.71
N TRP A 114 -6.00 8.53 1.84
CA TRP A 114 -4.89 7.60 1.64
C TRP A 114 -5.23 6.61 0.54
N LEU A 115 -4.22 6.23 -0.22
CA LEU A 115 -4.33 5.17 -1.21
C LEU A 115 -3.40 4.02 -0.85
N THR A 116 -3.89 2.80 -0.95
CA THR A 116 -3.12 1.58 -0.72
C THR A 116 -3.42 0.55 -1.79
N VAL A 117 -2.38 -0.12 -2.27
CA VAL A 117 -2.49 -1.36 -3.04
C VAL A 117 -1.82 -2.46 -2.23
N GLU A 118 -2.53 -3.56 -2.04
CA GLU A 118 -2.02 -4.76 -1.37
C GLU A 118 -1.46 -5.73 -2.39
N LEU A 119 -0.30 -6.30 -2.08
CA LEU A 119 0.42 -7.23 -2.93
C LEU A 119 0.67 -8.53 -2.18
N PHE A 120 0.56 -9.64 -2.90
CA PHE A 120 0.99 -10.95 -2.42
C PHE A 120 2.18 -11.38 -3.29
N LEU A 121 3.39 -11.31 -2.73
CA LEU A 121 4.64 -11.54 -3.45
C LEU A 121 5.33 -12.78 -2.90
N ASP A 122 5.42 -13.80 -3.74
CA ASP A 122 6.24 -14.97 -3.47
C ASP A 122 7.71 -14.65 -3.82
N PRO A 123 8.68 -14.90 -2.92
CA PRO A 123 10.10 -14.62 -3.15
C PRO A 123 10.69 -15.39 -4.35
N ASP A 124 10.12 -16.51 -4.72
CA ASP A 124 10.56 -17.29 -5.87
C ASP A 124 9.88 -16.88 -7.19
N ASN A 125 8.97 -15.88 -7.13
CA ASN A 125 8.29 -15.35 -8.29
C ASN A 125 9.17 -14.37 -9.08
N CYS A 126 9.43 -14.67 -10.35
CA CYS A 126 10.21 -13.81 -11.23
C CYS A 126 9.50 -12.49 -11.64
N TYR A 127 8.23 -12.29 -11.27
CA TYR A 127 7.44 -11.12 -11.65
C TYR A 127 7.26 -10.09 -10.50
N ILE A 128 8.02 -10.18 -9.41
CA ILE A 128 7.91 -9.26 -8.25
C ILE A 128 7.94 -7.80 -8.71
N THR A 129 8.92 -7.43 -9.53
CA THR A 129 9.09 -6.05 -10.00
C THR A 129 7.98 -5.60 -10.94
N THR A 130 7.50 -6.49 -11.82
CA THR A 130 6.35 -6.23 -12.70
C THR A 130 5.07 -5.97 -11.90
N TYR A 131 4.83 -6.74 -10.83
CA TYR A 131 3.68 -6.51 -9.96
C TYR A 131 3.80 -5.21 -9.18
N LEU A 132 4.99 -4.89 -8.66
CA LEU A 132 5.24 -3.62 -7.99
C LEU A 132 4.99 -2.44 -8.92
N GLU A 133 5.58 -2.45 -10.13
CA GLU A 133 5.38 -1.40 -11.14
C GLU A 133 3.89 -1.20 -11.44
N ARG A 134 3.15 -2.31 -11.65
CA ARG A 134 1.71 -2.24 -11.88
C ARG A 134 0.94 -1.63 -10.70
N CYS A 135 1.35 -1.92 -9.48
CA CYS A 135 0.73 -1.35 -8.27
C CYS A 135 1.03 0.14 -8.13
N LEU A 136 2.24 0.57 -8.46
CA LEU A 136 2.62 1.98 -8.47
C LEU A 136 1.83 2.77 -9.52
N ASP A 137 1.59 2.19 -10.70
CA ASP A 137 0.74 2.79 -11.73
C ASP A 137 -0.71 2.92 -11.25
N ILE A 138 -1.27 1.89 -10.61
CA ILE A 138 -2.62 1.95 -10.03
C ILE A 138 -2.72 3.08 -9.01
N LEU A 139 -1.74 3.23 -8.12
CA LEU A 139 -1.70 4.31 -7.15
C LEU A 139 -1.65 5.68 -7.82
N LEU A 140 -0.76 5.86 -8.80
CA LEU A 140 -0.57 7.13 -9.49
C LEU A 140 -1.79 7.54 -10.30
N GLU A 141 -2.36 6.63 -11.09
CA GLU A 141 -3.59 6.87 -11.84
C GLU A 141 -4.75 7.24 -10.92
N SER A 142 -4.89 6.51 -9.80
CA SER A 142 -5.94 6.74 -8.80
C SER A 142 -5.77 8.08 -8.09
N TYR A 143 -4.53 8.48 -7.80
CA TYR A 143 -4.21 9.81 -7.27
C TYR A 143 -4.76 10.92 -8.19
N TYR A 144 -4.47 10.85 -9.49
CA TYR A 144 -4.92 11.88 -10.43
C TYR A 144 -6.44 11.85 -10.66
N GLU A 145 -7.06 10.67 -10.61
CA GLU A 145 -8.50 10.54 -10.76
C GLU A 145 -9.23 11.15 -9.56
N ILE A 146 -8.84 10.81 -8.33
CA ILE A 146 -9.41 11.39 -7.11
C ILE A 146 -9.23 12.90 -7.07
N ALA A 147 -8.03 13.40 -7.35
CA ALA A 147 -7.76 14.84 -7.38
C ALA A 147 -8.70 15.56 -8.37
N ARG A 148 -8.93 14.96 -9.53
CA ARG A 148 -9.84 15.50 -10.55
C ARG A 148 -11.30 15.49 -10.10
N GLU A 149 -11.76 14.42 -9.44
CA GLU A 149 -13.13 14.31 -8.91
C GLU A 149 -13.38 15.31 -7.76
N ILE A 150 -12.39 15.51 -6.90
CA ILE A 150 -12.47 16.51 -5.82
C ILE A 150 -12.62 17.91 -6.42
N LEU A 151 -11.75 18.28 -7.38
CA LEU A 151 -11.76 19.60 -7.99
C LEU A 151 -12.94 19.86 -8.92
N SER A 152 -13.55 18.82 -9.53
CA SER A 152 -14.65 19.00 -10.48
C SER A 152 -15.97 19.34 -9.80
N LYS A 153 -16.21 18.82 -8.60
CA LYS A 153 -17.47 19.04 -7.85
C LYS A 153 -17.55 20.43 -7.20
N ASP A 154 -16.43 21.14 -7.08
CA ASP A 154 -16.44 22.55 -6.66
C ASP A 154 -17.09 23.48 -7.71
N LYS A 155 -17.46 22.95 -8.89
CA LYS A 155 -18.02 23.72 -10.02
C LYS A 155 -19.49 23.38 -10.34
N GLU A 156 -20.12 22.39 -9.71
CA GLU A 156 -21.53 22.06 -9.96
C GLU A 156 -22.43 22.51 -8.80
N PRO A 157 -23.53 23.29 -9.09
CA PRO A 157 -24.56 23.56 -8.10
C PRO A 157 -25.33 22.26 -7.79
N GLU A 158 -25.71 22.10 -6.52
CA GLU A 158 -26.49 20.99 -5.99
C GLU A 158 -27.63 20.58 -6.94
N LYS A 159 -27.55 19.41 -7.55
CA LYS A 159 -28.72 18.75 -8.15
C LYS A 159 -29.61 18.27 -7.01
N LYS A 160 -30.69 18.95 -6.76
CA LYS A 160 -31.81 18.47 -5.93
C LYS A 160 -32.25 17.10 -6.47
N ILE A 161 -32.15 16.09 -5.63
CA ILE A 161 -32.79 14.80 -5.87
C ILE A 161 -34.27 15.05 -5.66
N GLU A 162 -35.04 15.14 -6.74
CA GLU A 162 -36.50 15.03 -6.67
C GLU A 162 -36.83 13.55 -6.43
N ILE A 163 -37.46 13.28 -5.27
CA ILE A 163 -37.97 11.96 -4.85
C ILE A 163 -39.28 11.71 -5.55
#